data_d5f8bcc36275db631bc4f3551f62b5c5
#
_entry.id   d5f8bcc36275db631bc4f3551f62b5c5
#
_cell.length_a   1.000
_cell.length_b   1.000
_cell.length_c   1.000
_cell.angle_alpha   90.00
_cell.angle_beta   90.00
_cell.angle_gamma   90.00
#
_symmetry.space_group_name_H-M   'P 1'
#
loop_
_entity.id
_entity.type
_entity.pdbx_description
1 polymer ?
#
loop_
_entity_poly.entity_id
_entity_poly.type
_entity_poly.pdbx_seq_one_letter_code
_entity_poly.pdbx_strand_id
1 'polypeptide(L)'
;MTKERNSMINEDDEMMSLNQEVYEEAGEHNEKVKDSMLVATTYIAVGSRILRSLLDEKNYKKFMDHIADEDIKPLEKPVLH
;
A
#
# COMPACT_ATOMS: atom_id res chain seq x y z
N MET A 1 -8.15 23.06 7.51
CA MET A 1 -7.50 23.14 7.88
C MET A 1 -6.64 22.73 7.60
N THR A 2 -6.26 22.79 7.36
CA THR A 2 -5.47 22.26 7.23
C THR A 2 -4.88 22.15 8.03
N LYS A 3 -4.89 21.82 8.46
CA LYS A 3 -4.24 21.67 9.28
C LYS A 3 -3.09 21.39 8.96
N GLU A 4 -2.33 21.82 9.36
CA GLU A 4 -1.25 21.46 8.99
C GLU A 4 -0.67 20.49 9.72
N ARG A 5 0.00 19.62 9.20
CA ARG A 5 0.61 18.61 9.85
C ARG A 5 1.84 19.04 10.21
N ASN A 6 2.08 19.18 11.31
CA ASN A 6 3.28 19.71 11.70
C ASN A 6 4.15 18.77 12.33
N SER A 7 3.95 17.53 12.26
CA SER A 7 4.83 16.64 12.93
C SER A 7 4.89 15.33 12.23
N MET A 8 6.03 14.70 12.27
CA MET A 8 6.20 13.40 11.72
C MET A 8 5.37 12.38 12.43
N ILE A 9 5.08 12.60 13.69
CA ILE A 9 4.24 11.71 14.44
C ILE A 9 2.87 11.62 13.81
N ASN A 10 2.36 12.76 13.35
CA ASN A 10 1.06 12.77 12.70
C ASN A 10 1.10 11.97 11.41
N GLU A 11 2.18 12.06 10.67
CA GLU A 11 2.31 11.30 9.44
C GLU A 11 2.37 9.82 9.72
N ASP A 12 3.10 9.44 10.76
CA ASP A 12 3.19 8.05 11.13
C ASP A 12 1.84 7.50 11.54
N ASP A 13 1.08 8.28 12.30
CA ASP A 13 -0.26 7.85 12.71
C ASP A 13 -1.16 7.68 11.53
N GLU A 14 -1.08 8.58 10.57
CA GLU A 14 -1.89 8.47 9.36
C GLU A 14 -1.53 7.23 8.59
N MET A 15 -0.26 6.95 8.48
CA MET A 15 0.18 5.78 7.75
C MET A 15 -0.28 4.50 8.42
N MET A 16 -0.23 4.45 9.74
CA MET A 16 -0.70 3.28 10.45
C MET A 16 -2.19 3.08 10.28
N SER A 17 -2.95 4.16 10.34
CA SER A 17 -4.37 4.09 10.11
C SER A 17 -4.69 3.60 8.72
N LEU A 18 -3.98 4.12 7.74
CA LEU A 18 -4.20 3.73 6.36
C LEU A 18 -3.85 2.26 6.16
N ASN A 19 -2.75 1.83 6.75
CA ASN A 19 -2.37 0.43 6.67
C ASN A 19 -3.47 -0.47 7.22
N GLN A 20 -4.04 -0.08 8.34
CA GLN A 20 -5.09 -0.85 8.96
C GLN A 20 -6.30 -0.96 8.04
N GLU A 21 -6.69 0.16 7.46
CA GLU A 21 -7.83 0.16 6.56
C GLU A 21 -7.58 -0.69 5.33
N VAL A 22 -6.40 -0.59 4.77
CA VAL A 22 -6.07 -1.36 3.58
C VAL A 22 -6.07 -2.85 3.88
N TYR A 23 -5.52 -3.24 5.03
CA TYR A 23 -5.57 -4.64 5.43
C TYR A 23 -6.98 -5.15 5.54
N GLU A 24 -7.87 -4.35 6.15
CA GLU A 24 -9.24 -4.76 6.32
C GLU A 24 -9.94 -4.89 4.98
N GLU A 25 -9.70 -3.94 4.09
CA GLU A 25 -10.28 -4.01 2.76
C GLU A 25 -9.77 -5.20 1.99
N ALA A 26 -8.48 -5.47 2.10
CA ALA A 26 -7.91 -6.61 1.41
C ALA A 26 -8.56 -7.91 1.87
N GLY A 27 -8.81 -8.02 3.16
CA GLY A 27 -9.48 -9.19 3.70
C GLY A 27 -10.88 -9.34 3.14
N GLU A 28 -11.62 -8.22 3.05
CA GLU A 28 -12.96 -8.26 2.49
C GLU A 28 -12.96 -8.66 1.03
N HIS A 29 -12.05 -8.09 0.27
CA HIS A 29 -11.94 -8.44 -1.14
C HIS A 29 -11.60 -9.90 -1.31
N ASN A 30 -10.71 -10.40 -0.46
CA ASN A 30 -10.30 -11.78 -0.56
C ASN A 30 -11.45 -12.72 -0.27
N GLU A 31 -12.33 -12.36 0.65
CA GLU A 31 -13.48 -13.16 0.93
C GLU A 31 -14.42 -13.25 -0.25
N LYS A 32 -14.55 -12.15 -0.97
CA LYS A 32 -15.40 -12.12 -2.13
C LYS A 32 -14.82 -12.88 -3.30
N VAL A 33 -13.56 -12.64 -3.59
CA VAL A 33 -12.91 -13.17 -4.77
C VAL A 33 -12.36 -14.57 -4.54
N LYS A 34 -11.90 -14.82 -3.32
CA LYS A 34 -11.32 -16.11 -2.95
C LYS A 34 -10.07 -16.45 -3.73
N ASP A 35 -9.31 -15.42 -4.07
CA ASP A 35 -8.06 -15.59 -4.78
C ASP A 35 -7.10 -14.55 -4.27
N SER A 36 -6.28 -14.93 -3.30
CA SER A 36 -5.38 -14.01 -2.63
C SER A 36 -4.35 -13.40 -3.58
N MET A 37 -3.87 -14.19 -4.53
CA MET A 37 -2.90 -13.66 -5.49
C MET A 37 -3.52 -12.59 -6.35
N LEU A 38 -4.74 -12.81 -6.78
CA LEU A 38 -5.40 -11.83 -7.60
C LEU A 38 -5.65 -10.54 -6.84
N VAL A 39 -6.06 -10.66 -5.58
CA VAL A 39 -6.28 -9.48 -4.76
C VAL A 39 -4.98 -8.72 -4.58
N ALA A 40 -3.91 -9.42 -4.20
CA ALA A 40 -2.63 -8.77 -3.97
C ALA A 40 -2.11 -8.09 -5.24
N THR A 41 -2.21 -8.79 -6.37
CA THR A 41 -1.73 -8.25 -7.62
C THR A 41 -2.52 -7.01 -8.03
N THR A 42 -3.82 -7.03 -7.76
CA THR A 42 -4.65 -5.88 -8.07
C THR A 42 -4.25 -4.67 -7.25
N TYR A 43 -3.96 -4.86 -5.97
CA TYR A 43 -3.52 -3.75 -5.15
C TYR A 43 -2.22 -3.16 -5.68
N ILE A 44 -1.29 -4.01 -6.09
CA ILE A 44 -0.04 -3.53 -6.65
C ILE A 44 -0.29 -2.75 -7.93
N ALA A 45 -1.15 -3.27 -8.79
CA ALA A 45 -1.43 -2.62 -10.06
C ALA A 45 -2.06 -1.25 -9.87
N VAL A 46 -3.04 -1.16 -8.98
CA VAL A 46 -3.72 0.10 -8.74
C VAL A 46 -2.75 1.10 -8.11
N GLY A 47 -1.99 0.66 -7.12
CA GLY A 47 -1.03 1.53 -6.47
C GLY A 47 0.01 2.05 -7.45
N SER A 48 0.49 1.18 -8.34
CA SER A 48 1.46 1.58 -9.34
C SER A 48 0.91 2.64 -10.28
N ARG A 49 -0.35 2.49 -10.67
CA ARG A 49 -0.95 3.46 -11.57
C ARG A 49 -1.09 4.82 -10.90
N ILE A 50 -1.44 4.82 -9.62
CA ILE A 50 -1.52 6.06 -8.88
C ILE A 50 -0.16 6.73 -8.84
N LEU A 51 0.87 5.95 -8.54
CA LEU A 51 2.22 6.50 -8.48
C LEU A 51 2.66 7.05 -9.83
N ARG A 52 2.32 6.34 -10.91
CA ARG A 52 2.66 6.82 -12.24
C ARG A 52 2.01 8.15 -12.55
N SER A 53 0.84 8.43 -11.95
CA SER A 53 0.18 9.71 -12.13
C SER A 53 0.89 10.83 -11.40
N LEU A 54 1.60 10.49 -10.34
CA LEU A 54 2.23 11.50 -9.50
C LEU A 54 3.70 11.73 -9.83
N LEU A 55 4.35 10.76 -10.43
CA LEU A 55 5.79 10.81 -10.67
C LEU A 55 6.08 10.71 -12.15
N ASP A 56 7.15 11.38 -12.58
CA ASP A 56 7.58 11.19 -13.95
C ASP A 56 8.21 9.79 -14.07
N GLU A 57 8.52 9.41 -15.29
CA GLU A 57 8.96 8.05 -15.54
C GLU A 57 10.24 7.71 -14.79
N LYS A 58 11.18 8.65 -14.78
CA LYS A 58 12.46 8.41 -14.15
C LYS A 58 12.30 8.21 -12.64
N ASN A 59 11.53 9.08 -11.99
CA ASN A 59 11.34 8.97 -10.56
C ASN A 59 10.48 7.78 -10.19
N TYR A 60 9.53 7.45 -11.05
CA TYR A 60 8.72 6.26 -10.82
C TYR A 60 9.60 5.02 -10.80
N LYS A 61 10.51 4.90 -11.75
CA LYS A 61 11.38 3.74 -11.80
C LYS A 61 12.29 3.67 -10.59
N LYS A 62 12.82 4.80 -10.18
CA LYS A 62 13.65 4.82 -8.98
C LYS A 62 12.89 4.38 -7.76
N PHE A 63 11.65 4.86 -7.63
CA PHE A 63 10.83 4.51 -6.49
C PHE A 63 10.50 3.02 -6.49
N MET A 64 10.15 2.48 -7.64
CA MET A 64 9.81 1.07 -7.72
C MET A 64 11.02 0.18 -7.46
N ASP A 65 12.19 0.62 -7.93
CA ASP A 65 13.42 -0.12 -7.63
C ASP A 65 13.70 -0.14 -6.14
N HIS A 66 13.47 0.98 -5.49
CA HIS A 66 13.69 1.07 -4.06
C HIS A 66 12.75 0.11 -3.32
N ILE A 67 11.50 0.08 -3.71
CA ILE A 67 10.54 -0.82 -3.09
C ILE A 67 10.93 -2.28 -3.31
N ALA A 68 11.39 -2.60 -4.49
CA ALA A 68 11.77 -3.96 -4.79
C ALA A 68 12.96 -4.42 -3.96
N ASP A 69 13.80 -3.46 -3.57
CA ASP A 69 14.96 -3.79 -2.75
C ASP A 69 14.67 -3.84 -1.26
N GLU A 70 13.48 -3.41 -0.86
CA GLU A 70 13.14 -3.42 0.55
C GLU A 70 12.97 -4.84 1.06
N ASP A 71 13.36 -5.02 2.31
CA ASP A 71 13.18 -6.31 2.95
C ASP A 71 11.77 -6.37 3.50
N ILE A 72 10.84 -6.79 2.67
CA ILE A 72 9.44 -6.82 3.03
C ILE A 72 9.14 -8.13 3.75
N LYS A 73 8.63 -8.01 4.96
CA LYS A 73 8.33 -9.19 5.75
C LYS A 73 6.91 -9.65 5.53
N PRO A 74 6.69 -10.95 5.52
CA PRO A 74 5.32 -11.44 5.36
C PRO A 74 4.47 -11.10 6.57
N LEU A 75 3.18 -11.14 6.39
CA LEU A 75 2.26 -10.91 7.48
C LEU A 75 2.36 -12.03 8.48
N GLU A 76 2.32 -11.68 9.75
CA GLU A 76 2.33 -12.68 10.78
C GLU A 76 1.06 -13.46 10.75
N LYS A 77 -0.04 -12.78 10.51
CA LYS A 77 -1.30 -13.40 10.51
C LYS A 77 -1.94 -12.99 9.25
N PRO A 78 -2.03 -13.87 8.26
CA PRO A 78 -2.53 -13.47 6.96
C PRO A 78 -3.98 -13.05 7.06
N VAL A 79 -4.31 -11.92 6.46
CA VAL A 79 -5.70 -11.58 6.29
C VAL A 79 -6.25 -12.30 5.11
N LEU A 80 -5.41 -12.92 4.31
CA LEU A 80 -5.83 -13.65 3.12
C LEU A 80 -5.87 -15.13 3.43
N HIS A 81 -6.74 -15.82 2.78
CA HIS A 81 -6.86 -17.25 3.05
C HIS A 81 -6.30 -18.10 1.95
#